data_65fe12c964568ce9acde4c71ab41103c
#
_entry.id   65fe12c964568ce9acde4c71ab41103c
#
_cell.length_a   1.000
_cell.length_b   1.000
_cell.length_c   1.000
_cell.angle_alpha   90.00
_cell.angle_beta   90.00
_cell.angle_gamma   90.00
#
_symmetry.space_group_name_H-M   'P 1'
#
loop_
_entity.id
_entity.type
_entity.pdbx_description
1 polymer ?
#
loop_
_entity_poly.entity_id
_entity_poly.type
_entity_poly.pdbx_seq_one_letter_code
_entity_poly.pdbx_strand_id
1 'polypeptide(L)'
;MKKIYLIAAFVLSVFTLSAQNLRTGYFLDGYSYRYQFNPAFQGERGFIALPVINGISFGAESTLAVKDFLYPTSSGKLGTFLHPEVSDAEVMKNLGQRTMLNTNLDMNLLAFGFRAKKTYHTLDVSLKGNVNATLPGDIFRFMKVGASDGNAVYDLANLSLSSDVYAQVAYGFSRRFLDMFNVGIRLKALMGVASARTNVRNLSVSMNSDQWMVSADGSASFSSIYQTLMSGEEDILNEAMAKLKSPDLGFAVDLGVSVDLFKYLTLSASIVDLGAIGWKNSSIYTLANDPWVYNGFDISASGEGTDNIEDQLNAKLDELAGLFNFEGLTPQQVKKNRQKLAMTMHVGLEARLPFYERLSAGLLATHRFNGSHSWTEGRFSVNWALLRWFSLAANYAISDFGHSFGGALNLHPKGFSVFLGTDSFRPFTSFSPNMIPLNDLNTNLVFGVNFPFGKYNGRFPKKIKEPKKDKKSKKDKD
;
A
#
# COMPACT_ATOMS: atom_id res chain seq x y z
N MET A 1 -14.42 4.18 24.57
CA MET A 1 -13.38 3.13 24.52
C MET A 1 -13.75 1.97 23.61
N LYS A 2 -14.93 1.31 23.71
CA LYS A 2 -15.30 0.17 22.82
C LYS A 2 -15.20 0.50 21.32
N LYS A 3 -15.56 1.70 20.88
CA LYS A 3 -15.49 2.12 19.46
C LYS A 3 -14.06 2.33 18.97
N ILE A 4 -13.16 2.86 19.82
CA ILE A 4 -11.73 2.98 19.50
C ILE A 4 -11.10 1.57 19.36
N TYR A 5 -11.46 0.64 20.24
CA TYR A 5 -11.04 -0.76 20.13
C TYR A 5 -11.64 -1.45 18.89
N LEU A 6 -12.88 -1.12 18.50
CA LEU A 6 -13.51 -1.63 17.28
C LEU A 6 -12.85 -1.05 16.03
N ILE A 7 -12.53 0.24 16.00
CA ILE A 7 -11.76 0.87 14.91
C ILE A 7 -10.35 0.31 14.90
N ALA A 8 -9.68 0.20 16.04
CA ALA A 8 -8.36 -0.42 16.15
C ALA A 8 -8.41 -1.92 15.78
N ALA A 9 -9.42 -2.67 16.21
CA ALA A 9 -9.60 -4.08 15.84
C ALA A 9 -9.98 -4.23 14.37
N PHE A 10 -10.77 -3.33 13.80
CA PHE A 10 -11.07 -3.31 12.37
C PHE A 10 -9.83 -2.91 11.55
N VAL A 11 -9.10 -1.88 11.96
CA VAL A 11 -7.79 -1.55 11.40
C VAL A 11 -6.84 -2.73 11.55
N LEU A 12 -6.75 -3.36 12.71
CA LEU A 12 -5.95 -4.57 12.94
C LEU A 12 -6.45 -5.79 12.13
N SER A 13 -7.75 -5.96 11.94
CA SER A 13 -8.28 -7.03 11.08
C SER A 13 -8.02 -6.78 9.60
N VAL A 14 -7.96 -5.51 9.17
CA VAL A 14 -7.49 -5.10 7.84
C VAL A 14 -5.98 -5.35 7.71
N PHE A 15 -5.21 -5.31 8.80
CA PHE A 15 -3.79 -5.71 8.80
C PHE A 15 -3.57 -7.19 8.43
N THR A 16 -4.57 -8.04 8.57
CA THR A 16 -4.48 -9.44 8.14
C THR A 16 -4.76 -9.65 6.65
N LEU A 17 -5.14 -8.59 5.89
CA LEU A 17 -5.60 -8.65 4.51
C LEU A 17 -4.99 -7.51 3.66
N SER A 18 -3.68 -7.40 3.53
CA SER A 18 -3.05 -6.28 2.83
C SER A 18 -2.33 -6.71 1.55
N ALA A 19 -2.38 -5.95 0.49
CA ALA A 19 -1.79 -6.35 -0.78
C ALA A 19 -1.23 -5.20 -1.63
N GLN A 20 -0.13 -5.48 -2.33
CA GLN A 20 0.40 -4.66 -3.43
C GLN A 20 0.54 -5.49 -4.70
N ASN A 21 0.39 -4.86 -5.88
CA ASN A 21 0.79 -5.49 -7.14
C ASN A 21 2.28 -5.85 -7.09
N LEU A 22 2.64 -7.01 -7.62
CA LEU A 22 4.01 -7.55 -7.62
C LEU A 22 4.94 -6.71 -8.52
N ARG A 23 5.60 -5.67 -7.98
CA ARG A 23 6.54 -4.79 -8.72
C ARG A 23 7.73 -5.58 -9.29
N THR A 24 8.13 -6.66 -8.64
CA THR A 24 9.10 -7.64 -9.15
C THR A 24 8.67 -8.21 -10.51
N GLY A 25 7.39 -8.28 -10.78
CA GLY A 25 6.82 -8.74 -12.04
C GLY A 25 6.88 -7.71 -13.18
N TYR A 26 7.35 -6.47 -12.95
CA TYR A 26 7.35 -5.41 -13.96
C TYR A 26 8.07 -5.80 -15.25
N PHE A 27 9.24 -6.44 -15.14
CA PHE A 27 10.03 -6.93 -16.27
C PHE A 27 9.92 -8.45 -16.49
N LEU A 28 9.15 -9.18 -15.67
CA LEU A 28 9.06 -10.63 -15.70
C LEU A 28 8.30 -11.11 -16.95
N ASP A 29 8.98 -11.86 -17.82
CA ASP A 29 8.35 -12.43 -19.01
C ASP A 29 7.23 -13.42 -18.64
N GLY A 30 6.14 -13.38 -19.42
CA GLY A 30 4.97 -14.24 -19.21
C GLY A 30 4.04 -13.83 -18.07
N TYR A 31 4.40 -12.85 -17.24
CA TYR A 31 3.53 -12.34 -16.17
C TYR A 31 2.35 -11.55 -16.77
N SER A 32 1.16 -12.10 -16.62
CA SER A 32 -0.05 -11.61 -17.32
C SER A 32 -0.51 -10.22 -16.85
N TYR A 33 -0.17 -9.82 -15.62
CA TYR A 33 -0.67 -8.57 -14.99
C TYR A 33 0.26 -7.36 -15.14
N ARG A 34 1.28 -7.43 -15.99
CA ARG A 34 2.19 -6.30 -16.25
C ARG A 34 1.46 -5.03 -16.72
N TYR A 35 0.32 -5.17 -17.38
CA TYR A 35 -0.52 -4.05 -17.85
C TYR A 35 -1.09 -3.20 -16.71
N GLN A 36 -1.13 -3.72 -15.48
CA GLN A 36 -1.58 -2.97 -14.31
C GLN A 36 -0.54 -1.95 -13.84
N PHE A 37 0.75 -2.17 -14.15
CA PHE A 37 1.82 -1.20 -13.91
C PHE A 37 1.99 -0.23 -15.08
N ASN A 38 1.89 -0.76 -16.31
CA ASN A 38 2.04 0.04 -17.50
C ASN A 38 1.09 -0.49 -18.59
N PRO A 39 0.02 0.24 -18.93
CA PRO A 39 -0.95 -0.22 -19.91
C PRO A 39 -0.38 -0.41 -21.33
N ALA A 40 0.83 0.09 -21.61
CA ALA A 40 1.51 -0.20 -22.88
C ALA A 40 2.04 -1.64 -22.98
N PHE A 41 2.15 -2.36 -21.87
CA PHE A 41 2.64 -3.73 -21.86
C PHE A 41 1.58 -4.70 -22.35
N GLN A 42 1.89 -5.39 -23.43
CA GLN A 42 1.02 -6.38 -24.04
C GLN A 42 1.32 -7.77 -23.51
N GLY A 43 0.29 -8.54 -23.17
CA GLY A 43 0.45 -9.93 -22.78
C GLY A 43 0.99 -10.80 -23.92
N GLU A 44 1.77 -11.82 -23.60
CA GLU A 44 2.31 -12.78 -24.57
C GLU A 44 1.21 -13.65 -25.20
N ARG A 45 0.12 -13.86 -24.47
CA ARG A 45 -1.10 -14.57 -24.91
C ARG A 45 -2.32 -13.82 -24.40
N GLY A 46 -3.49 -14.22 -24.88
CA GLY A 46 -4.72 -13.95 -24.16
C GLY A 46 -4.76 -14.76 -22.87
N PHE A 47 -5.50 -14.30 -21.89
CA PHE A 47 -5.71 -15.02 -20.64
C PHE A 47 -7.10 -14.72 -20.07
N ILE A 48 -7.60 -15.66 -19.28
CA ILE A 48 -8.74 -15.49 -18.40
C ILE A 48 -8.33 -15.86 -16.98
N ALA A 49 -8.77 -15.12 -16.01
CA ALA A 49 -8.54 -15.38 -14.62
C ALA A 49 -9.86 -15.25 -13.85
N LEU A 50 -10.17 -16.28 -13.05
CA LEU A 50 -11.46 -16.49 -12.41
C LEU A 50 -11.41 -16.05 -10.94
N PRO A 51 -12.55 -15.73 -10.32
CA PRO A 51 -12.62 -15.35 -8.92
C PRO A 51 -11.94 -16.37 -7.99
N VAL A 52 -11.49 -15.93 -6.82
CA VAL A 52 -10.86 -16.71 -5.74
C VAL A 52 -9.42 -17.13 -6.01
N ILE A 53 -9.03 -17.45 -7.26
CA ILE A 53 -7.67 -17.93 -7.61
C ILE A 53 -6.88 -16.93 -8.45
N ASN A 54 -7.50 -15.80 -8.78
CA ASN A 54 -7.03 -14.84 -9.78
C ASN A 54 -5.90 -13.91 -9.34
N GLY A 55 -5.43 -14.01 -8.17
CA GLY A 55 -4.40 -13.10 -7.66
C GLY A 55 -4.90 -12.35 -6.43
N ILE A 56 -4.40 -12.83 -5.33
CA ILE A 56 -4.47 -12.14 -4.05
C ILE A 56 -3.07 -11.63 -3.79
N SER A 57 -2.97 -10.38 -3.48
CA SER A 57 -1.73 -9.75 -3.13
C SER A 57 -1.86 -9.14 -1.74
N PHE A 58 -0.89 -9.39 -0.90
CA PHE A 58 -0.80 -8.92 0.48
C PHE A 58 0.51 -8.15 0.68
N GLY A 59 0.44 -6.96 1.28
CA GLY A 59 1.66 -6.20 1.60
C GLY A 59 1.46 -5.18 2.71
N ALA A 60 2.43 -5.16 3.62
CA ALA A 60 2.60 -4.11 4.62
C ALA A 60 4.04 -3.57 4.54
N GLU A 61 4.17 -2.27 4.50
CA GLU A 61 5.44 -1.56 4.49
C GLU A 61 5.43 -0.52 5.63
N SER A 62 6.49 -0.53 6.43
CA SER A 62 6.64 0.39 7.56
C SER A 62 8.09 0.87 7.65
N THR A 63 8.27 2.08 8.11
CA THR A 63 9.59 2.58 8.50
C THR A 63 9.99 2.12 9.90
N LEU A 64 9.07 1.48 10.66
CA LEU A 64 9.33 0.95 12.00
C LEU A 64 9.86 -0.48 11.95
N ALA A 65 10.79 -0.77 12.82
CA ALA A 65 11.27 -2.10 13.12
C ALA A 65 10.89 -2.52 14.55
N VAL A 66 10.85 -3.81 14.81
CA VAL A 66 10.61 -4.34 16.16
C VAL A 66 11.70 -3.86 17.15
N LYS A 67 12.95 -3.73 16.69
CA LYS A 67 14.07 -3.17 17.45
C LYS A 67 13.87 -1.73 17.91
N ASP A 68 12.97 -0.97 17.27
CA ASP A 68 12.70 0.43 17.64
C ASP A 68 11.79 0.52 18.88
N PHE A 69 11.16 -0.59 19.23
CA PHE A 69 10.26 -0.70 20.38
C PHE A 69 10.81 -1.59 21.51
N LEU A 70 11.73 -2.53 21.18
CA LEU A 70 12.25 -3.52 22.12
C LEU A 70 13.76 -3.38 22.26
N TYR A 71 14.20 -3.11 23.48
CA TYR A 71 15.59 -2.86 23.84
C TYR A 71 16.08 -3.90 24.88
N PRO A 72 17.33 -4.36 24.80
CA PRO A 72 17.90 -5.20 25.85
C PRO A 72 18.06 -4.40 27.13
N THR A 73 17.70 -5.00 28.26
CA THR A 73 17.88 -4.43 29.60
C THR A 73 19.03 -5.12 30.36
N SER A 74 19.51 -4.49 31.40
CA SER A 74 20.57 -5.06 32.28
C SER A 74 20.19 -6.40 32.89
N SER A 75 18.90 -6.68 33.02
CA SER A 75 18.36 -7.98 33.51
C SER A 75 18.43 -9.11 32.48
N GLY A 76 18.92 -8.85 31.23
CA GLY A 76 18.94 -9.80 30.13
C GLY A 76 17.56 -10.03 29.48
N LYS A 77 16.53 -9.27 29.88
CA LYS A 77 15.20 -9.27 29.28
C LYS A 77 15.07 -8.13 28.27
N LEU A 78 14.01 -8.19 27.45
CA LEU A 78 13.63 -7.06 26.58
C LEU A 78 12.71 -6.12 27.35
N GLY A 79 13.07 -4.85 27.40
CA GLY A 79 12.21 -3.74 27.82
C GLY A 79 11.61 -3.04 26.61
N THR A 80 10.47 -2.39 26.78
CA THR A 80 9.93 -1.50 25.74
C THR A 80 10.75 -0.21 25.70
N PHE A 81 10.57 0.59 24.63
CA PHE A 81 11.21 1.93 24.52
C PHE A 81 10.86 2.86 25.69
N LEU A 82 9.77 2.58 26.44
CA LEU A 82 9.39 3.33 27.65
C LEU A 82 10.20 2.91 28.90
N HIS A 83 10.98 1.82 28.82
CA HIS A 83 11.72 1.32 29.99
C HIS A 83 12.75 2.36 30.46
N PRO A 84 12.93 2.58 31.79
CA PRO A 84 13.83 3.60 32.33
C PRO A 84 15.31 3.45 31.92
N GLU A 85 15.78 2.22 31.70
CA GLU A 85 17.16 1.95 31.25
C GLU A 85 17.41 2.33 29.79
N VAL A 86 16.38 2.55 28.98
CA VAL A 86 16.51 2.94 27.58
C VAL A 86 16.62 4.45 27.50
N SER A 87 17.70 4.97 26.90
CA SER A 87 17.89 6.41 26.81
C SER A 87 17.00 7.06 25.75
N ASP A 88 16.56 8.30 26.01
CA ASP A 88 15.73 9.08 25.09
C ASP A 88 16.45 9.29 23.75
N ALA A 89 17.75 9.55 23.78
CA ALA A 89 18.57 9.75 22.61
C ALA A 89 18.62 8.52 21.68
N GLU A 90 18.66 7.32 22.28
CA GLU A 90 18.64 6.07 21.52
C GLU A 90 17.28 5.81 20.87
N VAL A 91 16.20 6.07 21.60
CA VAL A 91 14.84 5.97 21.09
C VAL A 91 14.62 6.92 19.91
N MET A 92 14.99 8.20 20.06
CA MET A 92 14.81 9.22 19.03
C MET A 92 15.70 8.97 17.80
N LYS A 93 16.88 8.41 17.98
CA LYS A 93 17.76 8.01 16.86
C LYS A 93 17.14 6.91 16.00
N ASN A 94 16.46 5.95 16.60
CA ASN A 94 15.88 4.79 15.94
C ASN A 94 14.54 5.11 15.28
N LEU A 95 13.65 5.85 15.97
CA LEU A 95 12.30 6.15 15.47
C LEU A 95 12.25 7.28 14.41
N GLY A 96 13.29 8.11 14.34
CA GLY A 96 13.37 9.20 13.35
C GLY A 96 12.31 10.28 13.53
N GLN A 97 12.28 11.24 12.60
CA GLN A 97 11.34 12.37 12.66
C GLN A 97 9.94 12.03 12.14
N ARG A 98 9.83 11.00 11.31
CA ARG A 98 8.57 10.61 10.67
C ARG A 98 8.50 9.10 10.49
N THR A 99 7.43 8.54 10.97
CA THR A 99 7.11 7.13 10.81
C THR A 99 5.97 6.96 9.81
N MET A 100 6.16 6.07 8.85
CA MET A 100 5.13 5.73 7.87
C MET A 100 4.74 4.26 8.00
N LEU A 101 3.45 4.02 7.89
CA LEU A 101 2.85 2.70 7.73
C LEU A 101 1.98 2.74 6.48
N ASN A 102 2.19 1.79 5.59
CA ASN A 102 1.44 1.66 4.35
C ASN A 102 0.99 0.21 4.19
N THR A 103 -0.31 0.00 4.07
CA THR A 103 -0.89 -1.31 3.79
C THR A 103 -1.79 -1.23 2.58
N ASN A 104 -1.77 -2.24 1.73
CA ASN A 104 -2.59 -2.27 0.52
C ASN A 104 -3.22 -3.65 0.34
N LEU A 105 -4.47 -3.66 -0.09
CA LEU A 105 -5.22 -4.83 -0.53
C LEU A 105 -5.54 -4.69 -2.02
N ASP A 106 -5.18 -5.69 -2.81
CA ASP A 106 -5.60 -5.78 -4.21
C ASP A 106 -6.08 -7.22 -4.49
N MET A 107 -7.35 -7.37 -4.71
CA MET A 107 -7.98 -8.64 -5.02
C MET A 107 -8.59 -8.57 -6.43
N ASN A 108 -7.98 -9.26 -7.36
CA ASN A 108 -8.53 -9.39 -8.70
C ASN A 108 -9.65 -10.43 -8.68
N LEU A 109 -10.89 -9.99 -8.89
CA LEU A 109 -12.05 -10.88 -8.94
C LEU A 109 -12.20 -11.54 -10.31
N LEU A 110 -11.97 -10.79 -11.37
CA LEU A 110 -12.01 -11.28 -12.75
C LEU A 110 -10.97 -10.52 -13.57
N ALA A 111 -10.25 -11.21 -14.43
CA ALA A 111 -9.40 -10.56 -15.42
C ALA A 111 -9.43 -11.32 -16.74
N PHE A 112 -9.46 -10.55 -17.82
CA PHE A 112 -9.47 -11.06 -19.17
C PHE A 112 -8.56 -10.23 -20.04
N GLY A 113 -7.72 -10.88 -20.84
CA GLY A 113 -6.84 -10.21 -21.79
C GLY A 113 -6.83 -10.94 -23.13
N PHE A 114 -6.87 -10.19 -24.24
CA PHE A 114 -6.80 -10.79 -25.56
C PHE A 114 -6.14 -9.86 -26.58
N ARG A 115 -5.57 -10.47 -27.59
CA ARG A 115 -4.93 -9.78 -28.71
C ARG A 115 -5.84 -9.76 -29.93
N ALA A 116 -6.00 -8.56 -30.51
CA ALA A 116 -6.69 -8.35 -31.77
C ALA A 116 -5.72 -7.65 -32.75
N LYS A 117 -5.14 -8.41 -33.70
CA LYS A 117 -4.11 -7.91 -34.61
C LYS A 117 -2.91 -7.27 -33.88
N LYS A 118 -2.69 -5.97 -34.03
CA LYS A 118 -1.61 -5.19 -33.38
C LYS A 118 -2.03 -4.58 -32.03
N THR A 119 -3.27 -4.81 -31.59
CA THR A 119 -3.80 -4.28 -30.33
C THR A 119 -3.89 -5.37 -29.27
N TYR A 120 -3.81 -4.98 -28.01
CA TYR A 120 -4.07 -5.83 -26.86
C TYR A 120 -5.12 -5.17 -25.98
N HIS A 121 -6.10 -5.95 -25.57
CA HIS A 121 -7.24 -5.49 -24.77
C HIS A 121 -7.24 -6.21 -23.44
N THR A 122 -7.58 -5.51 -22.37
CA THR A 122 -7.75 -6.07 -21.04
C THR A 122 -9.07 -5.60 -20.44
N LEU A 123 -9.72 -6.46 -19.68
CA LEU A 123 -10.86 -6.13 -18.85
C LEU A 123 -10.62 -6.78 -17.49
N ASP A 124 -10.74 -6.02 -16.43
CA ASP A 124 -10.63 -6.59 -15.07
C ASP A 124 -11.60 -5.94 -14.10
N VAL A 125 -11.98 -6.73 -13.09
CA VAL A 125 -12.78 -6.34 -11.94
C VAL A 125 -11.96 -6.65 -10.71
N SER A 126 -11.75 -5.68 -9.86
CA SER A 126 -10.96 -5.83 -8.64
C SER A 126 -11.56 -5.08 -7.46
N LEU A 127 -11.26 -5.55 -6.26
CA LEU A 127 -11.47 -4.83 -5.01
C LEU A 127 -10.11 -4.31 -4.54
N LYS A 128 -10.06 -3.03 -4.22
CA LYS A 128 -8.85 -2.35 -3.76
C LYS A 128 -9.09 -1.71 -2.41
N GLY A 129 -8.11 -1.88 -1.52
CA GLY A 129 -8.09 -1.24 -0.22
C GLY A 129 -6.70 -0.72 0.09
N ASN A 130 -6.62 0.38 0.79
CA ASN A 130 -5.37 0.88 1.34
C ASN A 130 -5.61 1.53 2.70
N VAL A 131 -4.62 1.39 3.57
CA VAL A 131 -4.54 2.14 4.83
C VAL A 131 -3.13 2.70 4.92
N ASN A 132 -3.03 4.00 5.09
CA ASN A 132 -1.77 4.69 5.24
C ASN A 132 -1.82 5.52 6.51
N ALA A 133 -0.81 5.43 7.34
CA ALA A 133 -0.63 6.26 8.52
C ALA A 133 0.74 6.92 8.49
N THR A 134 0.77 8.18 8.91
CA THR A 134 2.01 8.91 9.16
C THR A 134 1.97 9.40 10.60
N LEU A 135 2.99 9.04 11.37
CA LEU A 135 3.16 9.44 12.76
C LEU A 135 4.39 10.36 12.87
N PRO A 136 4.27 11.57 13.42
CA PRO A 136 5.42 12.42 13.71
C PRO A 136 6.28 11.77 14.81
N GLY A 137 7.60 11.94 14.74
CA GLY A 137 8.53 11.37 15.73
C GLY A 137 8.29 11.88 17.13
N ASP A 138 7.81 13.11 17.26
CA ASP A 138 7.49 13.74 18.55
C ASP A 138 6.37 13.00 19.33
N ILE A 139 5.54 12.14 18.70
CA ILE A 139 4.59 11.30 19.43
C ILE A 139 5.32 10.30 20.34
N PHE A 140 6.41 9.72 19.86
CA PHE A 140 7.22 8.79 20.63
C PHE A 140 8.06 9.51 21.70
N ARG A 141 8.56 10.72 21.34
CA ARG A 141 9.25 11.59 22.30
C ARG A 141 8.30 12.01 23.44
N PHE A 142 7.08 12.42 23.11
CA PHE A 142 6.06 12.73 24.10
C PHE A 142 5.76 11.54 25.01
N MET A 143 5.60 10.34 24.45
CA MET A 143 5.36 9.11 25.25
C MET A 143 6.54 8.75 26.14
N LYS A 144 7.79 9.01 25.72
CA LYS A 144 9.02 8.65 26.44
C LYS A 144 9.41 9.67 27.49
N VAL A 145 9.38 10.94 27.13
CA VAL A 145 9.93 12.04 27.94
C VAL A 145 8.84 12.75 28.78
N GLY A 146 7.66 12.93 28.19
CA GLY A 146 6.54 13.59 28.86
C GLY A 146 6.91 15.01 29.33
N ALA A 147 6.57 15.36 30.56
CA ALA A 147 6.81 16.67 31.15
C ALA A 147 8.19 16.83 31.82
N SER A 148 9.10 15.84 31.70
CA SER A 148 10.37 15.82 32.47
C SER A 148 11.37 16.90 32.04
N ASP A 149 11.24 17.49 30.86
CA ASP A 149 12.15 18.53 30.32
C ASP A 149 11.80 19.97 30.79
N GLY A 150 10.86 20.15 31.68
CA GLY A 150 10.51 21.45 32.26
C GLY A 150 9.85 22.47 31.32
N ASN A 151 10.16 22.45 30.02
CA ASN A 151 9.57 23.29 28.96
C ASN A 151 9.52 22.49 27.64
N ALA A 152 8.91 21.33 27.66
CA ALA A 152 8.83 20.47 26.49
C ALA A 152 7.74 20.97 25.52
N VAL A 153 8.10 21.06 24.24
CA VAL A 153 7.14 21.32 23.16
C VAL A 153 7.23 20.15 22.17
N TYR A 154 6.09 19.55 21.89
CA TYR A 154 5.94 18.42 20.97
C TYR A 154 5.12 18.86 19.76
N ASP A 155 5.72 18.79 18.57
CA ASP A 155 5.03 19.03 17.32
C ASP A 155 4.47 17.71 16.78
N LEU A 156 3.17 17.54 16.91
CA LEU A 156 2.42 16.39 16.41
C LEU A 156 1.69 16.71 15.10
N ALA A 157 1.98 17.85 14.46
CA ALA A 157 1.51 18.14 13.13
C ALA A 157 1.96 17.03 12.15
N ASN A 158 1.23 16.86 11.06
CA ASN A 158 1.43 15.74 10.12
C ASN A 158 1.03 14.35 10.64
N LEU A 159 0.45 14.24 11.84
CA LEU A 159 -0.30 13.04 12.19
C LEU A 159 -1.42 12.86 11.16
N SER A 160 -1.36 11.79 10.39
CA SER A 160 -2.36 11.58 9.35
C SER A 160 -2.69 10.12 9.14
N LEU A 161 -3.96 9.87 8.85
CA LEU A 161 -4.51 8.56 8.50
C LEU A 161 -5.30 8.73 7.19
N SER A 162 -5.10 7.81 6.26
CA SER A 162 -5.88 7.72 5.03
C SER A 162 -6.23 6.25 4.79
N SER A 163 -7.51 5.97 4.60
CA SER A 163 -8.00 4.66 4.24
C SER A 163 -9.06 4.80 3.16
N ASP A 164 -8.92 4.04 2.08
CA ASP A 164 -9.88 3.96 1.00
C ASP A 164 -10.12 2.49 0.65
N VAL A 165 -11.39 2.12 0.52
CA VAL A 165 -11.83 0.82 -0.01
C VAL A 165 -12.78 1.06 -1.16
N TYR A 166 -12.52 0.48 -2.32
CA TYR A 166 -13.34 0.64 -3.52
C TYR A 166 -13.26 -0.57 -4.45
N ALA A 167 -14.36 -0.83 -5.16
CA ALA A 167 -14.37 -1.76 -6.28
C ALA A 167 -14.02 -1.00 -7.58
N GLN A 168 -13.41 -1.70 -8.51
CA GLN A 168 -12.97 -1.16 -9.79
C GLN A 168 -13.38 -2.09 -10.93
N VAL A 169 -13.88 -1.50 -12.01
CA VAL A 169 -13.98 -2.14 -13.33
C VAL A 169 -13.09 -1.36 -14.27
N ALA A 170 -12.14 -2.03 -14.92
CA ALA A 170 -11.17 -1.37 -15.75
C ALA A 170 -11.09 -2.03 -17.15
N TYR A 171 -11.06 -1.19 -18.18
CA TYR A 171 -10.83 -1.60 -19.54
C TYR A 171 -9.55 -0.97 -20.07
N GLY A 172 -8.63 -1.81 -20.54
CA GLY A 172 -7.33 -1.41 -21.08
C GLY A 172 -7.23 -1.67 -22.57
N PHE A 173 -6.58 -0.74 -23.27
CA PHE A 173 -6.25 -0.81 -24.67
C PHE A 173 -4.80 -0.44 -24.87
N SER A 174 -4.06 -1.26 -25.62
CA SER A 174 -2.70 -0.92 -26.05
C SER A 174 -2.46 -1.26 -27.52
N ARG A 175 -1.58 -0.48 -28.15
CA ARG A 175 -1.24 -0.64 -29.56
C ARG A 175 0.25 -0.45 -29.78
N ARG A 176 0.81 -1.30 -30.65
CA ARG A 176 2.19 -1.18 -31.12
C ARG A 176 2.23 -0.37 -32.42
N PHE A 177 3.09 0.67 -32.41
CA PHE A 177 3.35 1.54 -33.55
C PHE A 177 4.81 1.40 -33.98
N LEU A 178 5.07 1.51 -35.28
CA LEU A 178 6.42 1.48 -35.90
C LEU A 178 7.29 0.32 -35.39
N ASP A 179 6.68 -0.77 -34.93
CA ASP A 179 7.29 -1.96 -34.34
C ASP A 179 8.29 -1.71 -33.18
N MET A 180 8.37 -0.48 -32.68
CA MET A 180 9.23 -0.09 -31.57
C MET A 180 8.48 0.63 -30.43
N PHE A 181 7.34 1.31 -30.72
CA PHE A 181 6.58 2.04 -29.73
C PHE A 181 5.32 1.26 -29.32
N ASN A 182 5.12 1.07 -28.03
CA ASN A 182 3.83 0.64 -27.50
C ASN A 182 3.23 1.79 -26.70
N VAL A 183 1.97 2.08 -26.94
CA VAL A 183 1.19 3.06 -26.18
C VAL A 183 -0.03 2.36 -25.63
N GLY A 184 -0.39 2.66 -24.40
CA GLY A 184 -1.54 2.07 -23.72
C GLY A 184 -2.30 3.09 -22.91
N ILE A 185 -3.60 2.85 -22.83
CA ILE A 185 -4.52 3.57 -21.94
C ILE A 185 -5.41 2.56 -21.24
N ARG A 186 -5.77 2.84 -20.01
CA ARG A 186 -6.72 2.03 -19.24
C ARG A 186 -7.70 2.95 -18.55
N LEU A 187 -8.98 2.76 -18.79
CA LEU A 187 -10.08 3.52 -18.21
C LEU A 187 -10.68 2.72 -17.06
N LYS A 188 -10.94 3.38 -15.97
CA LYS A 188 -11.42 2.76 -14.74
C LYS A 188 -12.68 3.42 -14.24
N ALA A 189 -13.74 2.65 -14.07
CA ALA A 189 -14.92 3.03 -13.32
C ALA A 189 -14.75 2.53 -11.87
N LEU A 190 -14.98 3.41 -10.91
CA LEU A 190 -14.74 3.14 -9.50
C LEU A 190 -16.04 3.22 -8.71
N MET A 191 -16.21 2.34 -7.75
CA MET A 191 -17.32 2.33 -6.80
C MET A 191 -16.77 2.33 -5.39
N GLY A 192 -16.88 3.48 -4.70
CA GLY A 192 -16.44 3.66 -3.33
C GLY A 192 -17.25 2.83 -2.35
N VAL A 193 -16.57 2.17 -1.44
CA VAL A 193 -17.12 1.33 -0.37
C VAL A 193 -16.96 2.01 0.98
N ALA A 194 -15.75 2.51 1.29
CA ALA A 194 -15.45 3.22 2.52
C ALA A 194 -14.29 4.18 2.32
N SER A 195 -14.32 5.34 2.97
CA SER A 195 -13.18 6.25 3.06
C SER A 195 -13.10 6.94 4.40
N ALA A 196 -11.89 6.97 4.96
CA ALA A 196 -11.55 7.75 6.14
C ALA A 196 -10.26 8.53 5.88
N ARG A 197 -10.26 9.84 6.17
CA ARG A 197 -9.07 10.69 6.03
C ARG A 197 -9.00 11.68 7.15
N THR A 198 -7.80 11.83 7.72
CA THR A 198 -7.48 12.94 8.62
C THR A 198 -6.61 13.97 7.90
N ASN A 199 -6.78 15.21 8.28
CA ASN A 199 -5.96 16.33 7.84
C ASN A 199 -5.67 17.20 9.06
N VAL A 200 -4.54 16.95 9.71
CA VAL A 200 -4.08 17.69 10.89
C VAL A 200 -3.15 18.80 10.40
N ARG A 201 -3.57 20.06 10.58
CA ARG A 201 -2.79 21.24 10.20
C ARG A 201 -1.86 21.69 11.30
N ASN A 202 -2.36 21.63 12.54
CA ASN A 202 -1.59 21.92 13.75
C ASN A 202 -2.05 20.94 14.84
N LEU A 203 -1.10 20.33 15.49
CA LEU A 203 -1.30 19.60 16.73
C LEU A 203 -0.01 19.74 17.53
N SER A 204 -0.06 20.48 18.62
CA SER A 204 1.09 20.70 19.47
C SER A 204 0.73 20.52 20.93
N VAL A 205 1.65 19.93 21.69
CA VAL A 205 1.56 19.77 23.13
C VAL A 205 2.73 20.53 23.74
N SER A 206 2.44 21.56 24.51
CA SER A 206 3.43 22.32 25.29
C SER A 206 3.24 22.02 26.75
N MET A 207 4.30 21.62 27.42
CA MET A 207 4.29 21.26 28.84
C MET A 207 5.38 22.02 29.57
N ASN A 208 5.00 22.78 30.58
CA ASN A 208 5.93 23.39 31.52
C ASN A 208 5.49 23.08 32.96
N SER A 209 6.26 23.57 33.95
CA SER A 209 5.98 23.34 35.38
C SER A 209 4.62 23.86 35.82
N ASP A 210 4.11 24.88 35.15
CA ASP A 210 2.95 25.66 35.62
C ASP A 210 1.71 25.37 34.77
N GLN A 211 1.91 24.93 33.53
CA GLN A 211 0.82 24.82 32.57
C GLN A 211 1.11 23.79 31.48
N TRP A 212 0.08 23.05 31.11
CA TRP A 212 0.06 22.27 29.88
C TRP A 212 -0.91 22.91 28.87
N MET A 213 -0.50 22.99 27.63
CA MET A 213 -1.32 23.56 26.57
C MET A 213 -1.33 22.61 25.38
N VAL A 214 -2.53 22.24 24.92
CA VAL A 214 -2.74 21.45 23.70
C VAL A 214 -3.47 22.32 22.69
N SER A 215 -2.82 22.56 21.57
CA SER A 215 -3.43 23.20 20.40
C SER A 215 -3.70 22.18 19.32
N ALA A 216 -4.92 22.11 18.83
CA ALA A 216 -5.31 21.21 17.76
C ALA A 216 -6.11 21.94 16.69
N ASP A 217 -5.67 21.84 15.43
CA ASP A 217 -6.39 22.32 14.26
C ASP A 217 -6.32 21.26 13.17
N GLY A 218 -7.47 20.77 12.78
CA GLY A 218 -7.52 19.71 11.78
C GLY A 218 -8.94 19.26 11.48
N SER A 219 -9.05 18.28 10.63
CA SER A 219 -10.34 17.66 10.32
C SER A 219 -10.18 16.16 10.08
N ALA A 220 -11.24 15.43 10.34
CA ALA A 220 -11.39 14.04 9.95
C ALA A 220 -12.65 13.88 9.10
N SER A 221 -12.56 13.20 7.99
CA SER A 221 -13.68 12.91 7.11
C SER A 221 -13.94 11.42 7.04
N PHE A 222 -15.18 11.03 7.21
CA PHE A 222 -15.63 9.64 7.12
C PHE A 222 -16.74 9.56 6.08
N SER A 223 -16.68 8.55 5.23
CA SER A 223 -17.61 8.35 4.14
C SER A 223 -18.06 6.90 4.07
N SER A 224 -19.33 6.72 3.70
CA SER A 224 -19.90 5.40 3.47
C SER A 224 -19.81 4.51 4.73
N ILE A 225 -19.31 3.28 4.66
CA ILE A 225 -19.28 2.33 5.78
C ILE A 225 -18.54 2.90 7.01
N TYR A 226 -17.48 3.69 6.83
CA TYR A 226 -16.81 4.30 7.98
C TYR A 226 -17.67 5.34 8.70
N GLN A 227 -18.55 6.03 7.98
CA GLN A 227 -19.53 6.93 8.60
C GLN A 227 -20.52 6.16 9.48
N THR A 228 -21.02 5.03 9.00
CA THR A 228 -21.91 4.14 9.75
C THR A 228 -21.25 3.59 11.01
N LEU A 229 -19.97 3.18 10.90
CA LEU A 229 -19.18 2.75 12.06
C LEU A 229 -19.00 3.87 13.10
N MET A 230 -18.77 5.12 12.65
CA MET A 230 -18.58 6.27 13.53
C MET A 230 -19.89 6.71 14.19
N SER A 231 -21.05 6.52 13.55
CA SER A 231 -22.36 6.81 14.14
C SER A 231 -22.83 5.76 15.17
N GLY A 232 -22.09 4.63 15.27
CA GLY A 232 -22.40 3.55 16.20
C GLY A 232 -23.52 2.62 15.74
N GLU A 233 -23.92 2.70 14.49
CA GLU A 233 -24.85 1.76 13.88
C GLU A 233 -24.15 0.42 13.62
N GLU A 234 -24.75 -0.69 14.06
CA GLU A 234 -24.15 -2.03 13.96
C GLU A 234 -24.40 -2.72 12.61
N ASP A 235 -25.23 -2.15 11.74
CA ASP A 235 -25.71 -2.82 10.54
C ASP A 235 -24.84 -2.56 9.29
N ILE A 236 -23.55 -2.87 9.40
CA ILE A 236 -22.53 -2.68 8.35
C ILE A 236 -22.90 -3.45 7.06
N LEU A 237 -23.53 -4.63 7.19
CA LEU A 237 -23.89 -5.46 6.04
C LEU A 237 -25.00 -4.82 5.20
N ASN A 238 -26.02 -4.29 5.84
CA ASN A 238 -27.10 -3.60 5.15
C ASN A 238 -26.63 -2.31 4.50
N GLU A 239 -25.72 -1.56 5.16
CA GLU A 239 -25.10 -0.38 4.56
C GLU A 239 -24.27 -0.74 3.33
N ALA A 240 -23.45 -1.80 3.39
CA ALA A 240 -22.70 -2.30 2.25
C ALA A 240 -23.63 -2.70 1.09
N MET A 241 -24.74 -3.37 1.38
CA MET A 241 -25.76 -3.75 0.39
C MET A 241 -26.50 -2.52 -0.18
N ALA A 242 -26.79 -1.51 0.62
CA ALA A 242 -27.36 -0.25 0.18
C ALA A 242 -26.42 0.50 -0.76
N LYS A 243 -25.11 0.50 -0.47
CA LYS A 243 -24.08 1.10 -1.32
C LYS A 243 -23.94 0.41 -2.68
N LEU A 244 -24.20 -0.88 -2.78
CA LEU A 244 -24.25 -1.55 -4.08
C LEU A 244 -25.39 -1.02 -4.98
N LYS A 245 -26.50 -0.56 -4.38
CA LYS A 245 -27.63 0.03 -5.12
C LYS A 245 -27.41 1.52 -5.46
N SER A 246 -26.68 2.26 -4.65
CA SER A 246 -26.38 3.68 -4.86
C SER A 246 -24.90 3.98 -4.57
N PRO A 247 -23.97 3.52 -5.43
CA PRO A 247 -22.53 3.60 -5.16
C PRO A 247 -22.01 5.04 -5.21
N ASP A 248 -20.93 5.26 -4.49
CA ASP A 248 -20.10 6.43 -4.60
C ASP A 248 -19.21 6.28 -5.83
N LEU A 249 -19.49 7.04 -6.89
CA LEU A 249 -18.85 6.83 -8.19
C LEU A 249 -17.56 7.62 -8.32
N GLY A 250 -16.60 7.00 -8.97
CA GLY A 250 -15.33 7.60 -9.33
C GLY A 250 -14.87 7.17 -10.72
N PHE A 251 -13.84 7.85 -11.17
CA PHE A 251 -13.21 7.58 -12.43
C PHE A 251 -11.69 7.77 -12.33
N ALA A 252 -10.93 6.88 -12.99
CA ALA A 252 -9.48 7.01 -13.09
C ALA A 252 -9.00 6.57 -14.48
N VAL A 253 -7.80 7.03 -14.83
CA VAL A 253 -7.12 6.70 -16.08
C VAL A 253 -5.69 6.26 -15.76
N ASP A 254 -5.23 5.21 -16.45
CA ASP A 254 -3.81 4.88 -16.52
C ASP A 254 -3.32 5.17 -17.95
N LEU A 255 -2.13 5.72 -18.03
CA LEU A 255 -1.43 6.02 -19.28
C LEU A 255 -0.07 5.33 -19.26
N GLY A 256 0.35 4.82 -20.43
CA GLY A 256 1.64 4.17 -20.50
C GLY A 256 2.25 4.21 -21.90
N VAL A 257 3.58 4.18 -21.90
CA VAL A 257 4.39 4.08 -23.10
C VAL A 257 5.55 3.12 -22.84
N SER A 258 5.95 2.40 -23.88
CA SER A 258 7.23 1.68 -23.88
C SER A 258 7.86 1.76 -25.27
N VAL A 259 9.18 1.89 -25.28
CA VAL A 259 9.99 2.10 -26.48
C VAL A 259 11.11 1.06 -26.49
N ASP A 260 11.15 0.24 -27.52
CA ASP A 260 12.27 -0.66 -27.77
C ASP A 260 13.39 0.13 -28.48
N LEU A 261 14.35 0.63 -27.68
CA LEU A 261 15.57 1.29 -28.15
C LEU A 261 16.56 0.19 -28.51
N PHE A 262 16.87 -0.01 -29.77
CA PHE A 262 17.69 -1.12 -30.23
C PHE A 262 17.07 -2.50 -29.88
N LYS A 263 17.75 -3.57 -30.26
CA LYS A 263 17.26 -4.95 -30.03
C LYS A 263 17.22 -5.36 -28.55
N TYR A 264 18.05 -4.72 -27.71
CA TYR A 264 18.34 -5.18 -26.35
C TYR A 264 17.93 -4.24 -25.23
N LEU A 265 17.45 -3.07 -25.56
CA LEU A 265 17.12 -2.02 -24.58
C LEU A 265 15.66 -1.59 -24.74
N THR A 266 14.91 -1.61 -23.64
CA THR A 266 13.51 -1.12 -23.59
C THR A 266 13.39 -0.06 -22.51
N LEU A 267 12.92 1.12 -22.87
CA LEU A 267 12.53 2.19 -21.94
C LEU A 267 11.00 2.19 -21.82
N SER A 268 10.50 2.43 -20.61
CA SER A 268 9.06 2.48 -20.34
C SER A 268 8.72 3.54 -19.30
N ALA A 269 7.55 4.16 -19.45
CA ALA A 269 7.01 5.09 -18.47
C ALA A 269 5.49 4.93 -18.39
N SER A 270 4.94 5.15 -17.18
CA SER A 270 3.50 5.12 -16.96
C SER A 270 3.06 5.98 -15.79
N ILE A 271 1.80 6.38 -15.84
CA ILE A 271 1.07 6.99 -14.73
C ILE A 271 -0.17 6.13 -14.53
N VAL A 272 -0.39 5.69 -13.28
CA VAL A 272 -1.46 4.76 -12.87
C VAL A 272 -2.31 5.42 -11.80
N ASP A 273 -3.63 5.16 -11.83
CA ASP A 273 -4.62 5.67 -10.86
C ASP A 273 -4.76 7.20 -10.85
N LEU A 274 -4.60 7.86 -12.01
CA LEU A 274 -4.90 9.29 -12.16
C LEU A 274 -6.42 9.50 -12.12
N GLY A 275 -6.99 9.77 -10.95
CA GLY A 275 -8.43 9.87 -10.78
C GLY A 275 -8.91 10.30 -9.40
N ALA A 276 -10.22 10.18 -9.20
CA ALA A 276 -10.87 10.54 -7.94
C ALA A 276 -12.18 9.78 -7.75
N ILE A 277 -12.61 9.64 -6.49
CA ILE A 277 -13.93 9.15 -6.11
C ILE A 277 -14.73 10.33 -5.51
N GLY A 278 -15.99 10.46 -5.92
CA GLY A 278 -16.95 11.41 -5.36
C GLY A 278 -17.80 10.74 -4.30
N TRP A 279 -17.44 10.94 -3.04
CA TRP A 279 -18.17 10.41 -1.90
C TRP A 279 -19.42 11.24 -1.62
N LYS A 280 -20.54 10.57 -1.42
CA LYS A 280 -21.82 11.21 -1.08
C LYS A 280 -22.00 11.19 0.43
N ASN A 281 -22.57 12.29 0.98
CA ASN A 281 -22.96 12.38 2.39
C ASN A 281 -21.80 12.07 3.36
N SER A 282 -20.62 12.65 3.13
CA SER A 282 -19.50 12.51 4.06
C SER A 282 -19.71 13.29 5.35
N SER A 283 -19.36 12.71 6.48
CA SER A 283 -19.27 13.40 7.77
C SER A 283 -17.88 13.99 7.96
N ILE A 284 -17.79 15.30 8.13
CA ILE A 284 -16.52 15.98 8.39
C ILE A 284 -16.57 16.50 9.82
N TYR A 285 -15.65 16.04 10.64
CA TYR A 285 -15.41 16.50 11.99
C TYR A 285 -14.25 17.49 11.94
N THR A 286 -14.41 18.63 12.60
CA THR A 286 -13.37 19.67 12.67
C THR A 286 -12.96 19.83 14.12
N LEU A 287 -11.67 19.75 14.40
CA LEU A 287 -11.11 20.08 15.70
C LEU A 287 -11.11 21.62 15.86
N ALA A 288 -11.48 22.10 17.04
CA ALA A 288 -11.50 23.51 17.35
C ALA A 288 -10.06 24.07 17.47
N ASN A 289 -9.90 25.37 17.12
CA ASN A 289 -8.60 26.07 17.21
C ASN A 289 -8.27 26.59 18.61
N ASP A 290 -9.23 26.59 19.54
CA ASP A 290 -9.00 27.11 20.90
C ASP A 290 -8.08 26.14 21.65
N PRO A 291 -6.94 26.63 22.18
CA PRO A 291 -6.02 25.78 22.93
C PRO A 291 -6.70 25.30 24.21
N TRP A 292 -6.61 24.00 24.47
CA TRP A 292 -6.93 23.46 25.78
C TRP A 292 -5.76 23.74 26.72
N VAL A 293 -6.09 24.31 27.90
CA VAL A 293 -5.11 24.71 28.88
C VAL A 293 -5.39 24.00 30.19
N TYR A 294 -4.35 23.35 30.74
CA TYR A 294 -4.39 22.69 32.04
C TYR A 294 -3.34 23.33 32.96
N ASN A 295 -3.81 24.02 34.00
CA ASN A 295 -2.98 24.72 35.01
C ASN A 295 -2.90 23.95 36.35
N GLY A 296 -3.09 22.64 36.32
CA GLY A 296 -3.30 21.83 37.50
C GLY A 296 -4.78 21.78 37.90
N PHE A 297 -5.09 21.07 38.96
CA PHE A 297 -6.42 21.06 39.58
C PHE A 297 -6.31 21.12 41.07
N ASP A 298 -7.22 21.86 41.68
CA ASP A 298 -7.35 21.93 43.11
C ASP A 298 -8.11 20.69 43.60
N ILE A 299 -7.49 19.92 44.46
CA ILE A 299 -8.15 18.82 45.15
C ILE A 299 -8.78 19.42 46.40
N SER A 300 -10.10 19.58 46.47
CA SER A 300 -10.77 19.94 47.69
C SER A 300 -10.75 18.76 48.68
N ALA A 301 -9.89 18.84 49.68
CA ALA A 301 -9.84 17.86 50.76
C ALA A 301 -10.98 18.02 51.77
N SER A 302 -11.85 19.02 51.62
CA SER A 302 -13.01 19.25 52.49
C SER A 302 -14.17 18.40 52.01
N GLY A 303 -14.55 17.38 52.76
CA GLY A 303 -15.56 16.37 52.43
C GLY A 303 -17.02 16.86 52.35
N GLU A 304 -17.30 17.98 51.72
CA GLU A 304 -18.66 18.46 51.44
C GLU A 304 -19.02 18.42 49.93
N GLY A 305 -18.49 17.48 49.18
CA GLY A 305 -18.86 17.21 47.80
C GLY A 305 -18.90 15.71 47.55
N THR A 306 -19.86 15.28 46.74
CA THR A 306 -20.06 13.89 46.30
C THR A 306 -18.96 13.36 45.37
N ASP A 307 -18.01 14.21 44.99
CA ASP A 307 -16.95 13.85 44.05
C ASP A 307 -15.66 13.48 44.80
N ASN A 308 -15.32 12.23 44.75
CA ASN A 308 -14.03 11.77 45.29
C ASN A 308 -12.88 12.18 44.31
N ILE A 309 -11.64 12.07 44.75
CA ILE A 309 -10.44 12.42 43.98
C ILE A 309 -10.41 11.65 42.63
N GLU A 310 -10.89 10.42 42.64
CA GLU A 310 -10.93 9.54 41.48
C GLU A 310 -11.89 10.10 40.39
N ASP A 311 -13.07 10.60 40.82
CA ASP A 311 -14.06 11.19 39.90
C ASP A 311 -13.54 12.48 39.29
N GLN A 312 -12.85 13.33 40.06
CA GLN A 312 -12.24 14.58 39.59
C GLN A 312 -11.10 14.29 38.62
N LEU A 313 -10.26 13.29 38.88
CA LEU A 313 -9.20 12.87 37.99
C LEU A 313 -9.76 12.28 36.69
N ASN A 314 -10.76 11.41 36.80
CA ASN A 314 -11.41 10.82 35.64
C ASN A 314 -12.09 11.88 34.75
N ALA A 315 -12.75 12.90 35.35
CA ALA A 315 -13.33 13.99 34.60
C ALA A 315 -12.28 14.77 33.78
N LYS A 316 -11.08 15.01 34.35
CA LYS A 316 -9.99 15.68 33.63
C LYS A 316 -9.34 14.80 32.57
N LEU A 317 -9.23 13.52 32.80
CA LEU A 317 -8.79 12.56 31.79
C LEU A 317 -9.81 12.44 30.66
N ASP A 318 -11.09 12.49 30.94
CA ASP A 318 -12.16 12.50 29.93
C ASP A 318 -12.16 13.80 29.12
N GLU A 319 -11.90 14.96 29.77
CA GLU A 319 -11.73 16.26 29.10
C GLU A 319 -10.53 16.22 28.14
N LEU A 320 -9.38 15.71 28.58
CA LEU A 320 -8.20 15.52 27.71
C LEU A 320 -8.46 14.51 26.59
N ALA A 321 -9.11 13.39 26.91
CA ALA A 321 -9.50 12.43 25.89
C ALA A 321 -10.49 13.00 24.89
N GLY A 322 -11.37 13.91 25.33
CA GLY A 322 -12.33 14.62 24.49
C GLY A 322 -11.69 15.46 23.40
N LEU A 323 -10.46 15.98 23.62
CA LEU A 323 -9.71 16.73 22.59
C LEU A 323 -9.34 15.85 21.38
N PHE A 324 -9.18 14.56 21.60
CA PHE A 324 -8.82 13.56 20.58
C PHE A 324 -10.01 12.69 20.18
N ASN A 325 -11.16 12.88 20.81
CA ASN A 325 -12.37 12.10 20.57
C ASN A 325 -13.36 12.89 19.70
N PHE A 326 -13.76 12.30 18.58
CA PHE A 326 -14.77 12.90 17.71
C PHE A 326 -16.21 12.75 18.25
N GLU A 327 -16.43 12.02 19.35
CA GLU A 327 -17.78 11.74 19.89
C GLU A 327 -18.54 12.99 20.35
N GLY A 328 -17.84 14.04 20.81
CA GLY A 328 -18.44 15.33 21.21
C GLY A 328 -18.62 16.33 20.08
N LEU A 329 -18.08 16.08 18.89
CA LEU A 329 -18.13 17.01 17.78
C LEU A 329 -19.35 16.74 16.89
N THR A 330 -20.05 17.82 16.55
CA THR A 330 -21.13 17.73 15.55
C THR A 330 -20.54 17.70 14.15
N PRO A 331 -20.69 16.59 13.38
CA PRO A 331 -20.13 16.51 12.06
C PRO A 331 -20.87 17.43 11.07
N GLN A 332 -20.10 18.11 10.24
CA GLN A 332 -20.65 18.77 9.08
C GLN A 332 -20.96 17.73 8.01
N GLN A 333 -22.22 17.61 7.63
CA GLN A 333 -22.64 16.73 6.53
C GLN A 333 -22.36 17.42 5.18
N VAL A 334 -21.50 16.80 4.37
CA VAL A 334 -21.13 17.29 3.05
C VAL A 334 -21.70 16.37 1.98
N LYS A 335 -22.63 16.90 1.16
CA LYS A 335 -23.30 16.11 0.11
C LYS A 335 -22.36 15.53 -0.96
N LYS A 336 -21.23 16.18 -1.23
CA LYS A 336 -20.24 15.76 -2.21
C LYS A 336 -18.83 16.04 -1.66
N ASN A 337 -18.08 14.98 -1.38
CA ASN A 337 -16.68 15.05 -0.99
C ASN A 337 -15.85 14.35 -2.07
N ARG A 338 -15.11 15.11 -2.89
CA ARG A 338 -14.27 14.54 -3.94
C ARG A 338 -12.86 14.31 -3.43
N GLN A 339 -12.44 13.06 -3.41
CA GLN A 339 -11.12 12.66 -2.95
C GLN A 339 -10.31 12.06 -4.11
N LYS A 340 -9.09 12.55 -4.29
CA LYS A 340 -8.14 12.02 -5.28
C LYS A 340 -7.64 10.65 -4.85
N LEU A 341 -7.43 9.76 -5.81
CA LEU A 341 -6.70 8.51 -5.58
C LEU A 341 -5.21 8.78 -5.38
N ALA A 342 -4.55 7.83 -4.74
CA ALA A 342 -3.09 7.79 -4.71
C ALA A 342 -2.57 7.39 -6.10
N MET A 343 -2.05 8.36 -6.85
CA MET A 343 -1.49 8.18 -8.18
C MET A 343 -0.09 7.59 -8.10
N THR A 344 0.26 6.67 -8.98
CA THR A 344 1.59 6.07 -9.05
C THR A 344 2.25 6.30 -10.41
N MET A 345 3.52 6.72 -10.39
CA MET A 345 4.34 6.87 -11.58
C MET A 345 5.44 5.82 -11.60
N HIS A 346 5.64 5.20 -12.75
CA HIS A 346 6.71 4.22 -12.98
C HIS A 346 7.56 4.67 -14.16
N VAL A 347 8.89 4.55 -14.00
CA VAL A 347 9.87 4.70 -15.08
C VAL A 347 10.79 3.50 -15.05
N GLY A 348 10.84 2.75 -16.14
CA GLY A 348 11.56 1.48 -16.22
C GLY A 348 12.54 1.44 -17.39
N LEU A 349 13.71 0.87 -17.14
CA LEU A 349 14.73 0.55 -18.15
C LEU A 349 15.05 -0.93 -18.06
N GLU A 350 14.89 -1.67 -19.15
CA GLU A 350 15.25 -3.09 -19.27
C GLU A 350 16.37 -3.25 -20.30
N ALA A 351 17.46 -3.90 -19.89
CA ALA A 351 18.57 -4.27 -20.76
C ALA A 351 18.69 -5.81 -20.81
N ARG A 352 18.68 -6.39 -22.02
CA ARG A 352 18.87 -7.82 -22.26
C ARG A 352 20.30 -8.14 -22.65
N LEU A 353 20.79 -9.29 -22.22
CA LEU A 353 22.12 -9.71 -22.62
C LEU A 353 22.15 -10.12 -24.09
N PRO A 354 23.01 -9.51 -24.92
CA PRO A 354 23.05 -9.80 -26.37
C PRO A 354 23.39 -11.25 -26.70
N PHE A 355 24.22 -11.90 -25.89
CA PHE A 355 24.66 -13.29 -26.05
C PHE A 355 23.68 -14.30 -25.41
N TYR A 356 22.79 -13.86 -24.54
CA TYR A 356 21.79 -14.68 -23.87
C TYR A 356 20.50 -13.90 -23.58
N GLU A 357 19.70 -13.68 -24.63
CA GLU A 357 18.49 -12.85 -24.60
C GLU A 357 17.42 -13.27 -23.55
N ARG A 358 17.61 -14.46 -22.94
CA ARG A 358 16.72 -14.95 -21.88
C ARG A 358 17.00 -14.35 -20.50
N LEU A 359 18.10 -13.65 -20.36
CA LEU A 359 18.48 -12.95 -19.14
C LEU A 359 18.44 -11.43 -19.39
N SER A 360 17.73 -10.72 -18.54
CA SER A 360 17.68 -9.26 -18.57
C SER A 360 17.94 -8.67 -17.18
N ALA A 361 18.48 -7.46 -17.18
CA ALA A 361 18.55 -6.60 -16.00
C ALA A 361 17.56 -5.44 -16.18
N GLY A 362 16.88 -5.08 -15.10
CA GLY A 362 15.89 -3.99 -15.07
C GLY A 362 16.18 -2.98 -13.97
N LEU A 363 15.98 -1.71 -14.27
CA LEU A 363 15.92 -0.62 -13.30
C LEU A 363 14.50 -0.05 -13.33
N LEU A 364 13.84 0.02 -12.20
CA LEU A 364 12.49 0.59 -12.04
C LEU A 364 12.52 1.67 -10.97
N ALA A 365 12.14 2.89 -11.33
CA ALA A 365 11.82 3.95 -10.39
C ALA A 365 10.30 4.04 -10.26
N THR A 366 9.82 4.04 -9.02
CA THR A 366 8.40 4.18 -8.67
C THR A 366 8.24 5.34 -7.70
N HIS A 367 7.29 6.22 -7.99
CA HIS A 367 6.86 7.25 -7.04
C HIS A 367 5.35 7.23 -6.88
N ARG A 368 4.88 7.15 -5.63
CA ARG A 368 3.46 7.19 -5.29
C ARG A 368 3.12 8.54 -4.66
N PHE A 369 2.23 9.28 -5.31
CA PHE A 369 1.72 10.56 -4.85
C PHE A 369 0.49 10.32 -3.97
N ASN A 370 0.61 10.55 -2.68
CA ASN A 370 -0.47 10.36 -1.71
C ASN A 370 -0.38 11.36 -0.54
N GLY A 371 -0.15 12.64 -0.82
CA GLY A 371 0.01 13.68 0.20
C GLY A 371 1.14 13.35 1.17
N SER A 372 0.85 13.38 2.47
CA SER A 372 1.81 13.04 3.54
C SER A 372 2.27 11.58 3.52
N HIS A 373 1.57 10.70 2.80
CA HIS A 373 1.90 9.29 2.65
C HIS A 373 2.61 8.96 1.33
N SER A 374 3.15 9.97 0.64
CA SER A 374 3.92 9.77 -0.60
C SER A 374 5.23 9.06 -0.32
N TRP A 375 5.65 8.18 -1.24
CA TRP A 375 6.90 7.45 -1.13
C TRP A 375 7.55 7.19 -2.50
N THR A 376 8.85 6.94 -2.47
CA THR A 376 9.67 6.66 -3.64
C THR A 376 10.43 5.35 -3.48
N GLU A 377 10.61 4.63 -4.57
CA GLU A 377 11.39 3.39 -4.62
C GLU A 377 12.23 3.33 -5.90
N GLY A 378 13.48 2.95 -5.75
CA GLY A 378 14.37 2.50 -6.82
C GLY A 378 14.59 0.99 -6.71
N ARG A 379 14.34 0.23 -7.79
CA ARG A 379 14.44 -1.23 -7.81
C ARG A 379 15.34 -1.69 -8.95
N PHE A 380 16.37 -2.46 -8.61
CA PHE A 380 17.17 -3.22 -9.57
C PHE A 380 16.66 -4.67 -9.61
N SER A 381 16.48 -5.24 -10.79
CA SER A 381 16.02 -6.60 -10.97
C SER A 381 16.84 -7.37 -11.99
N VAL A 382 16.96 -8.67 -11.75
CA VAL A 382 17.47 -9.64 -12.73
C VAL A 382 16.33 -10.60 -13.07
N ASN A 383 16.01 -10.71 -14.35
CA ASN A 383 14.89 -11.50 -14.84
C ASN A 383 15.40 -12.58 -15.78
N TRP A 384 15.02 -13.80 -15.54
CA TRP A 384 15.50 -14.96 -16.26
C TRP A 384 14.35 -15.81 -16.80
N ALA A 385 14.15 -15.80 -18.12
CA ALA A 385 13.24 -16.69 -18.82
C ALA A 385 13.92 -18.05 -19.02
N LEU A 386 14.08 -18.82 -17.92
CA LEU A 386 14.79 -20.11 -17.91
C LEU A 386 14.27 -21.06 -18.98
N LEU A 387 12.95 -21.17 -19.07
CA LEU A 387 12.25 -21.92 -20.10
C LEU A 387 11.18 -21.02 -20.73
N ARG A 388 10.60 -21.43 -21.85
CA ARG A 388 9.51 -20.68 -22.48
C ARG A 388 8.21 -20.64 -21.68
N TRP A 389 8.13 -21.43 -20.64
CA TRP A 389 6.99 -21.57 -19.75
C TRP A 389 7.37 -21.39 -18.28
N PHE A 390 8.61 -21.01 -18.01
CA PHE A 390 9.09 -20.77 -16.66
C PHE A 390 10.04 -19.58 -16.62
N SER A 391 9.70 -18.59 -15.84
CA SER A 391 10.46 -17.36 -15.63
C SER A 391 10.66 -17.10 -14.15
N LEU A 392 11.83 -16.55 -13.82
CA LEU A 392 12.24 -16.17 -12.48
C LEU A 392 12.64 -14.68 -12.49
N ALA A 393 12.44 -14.02 -11.37
CA ALA A 393 13.01 -12.71 -11.10
C ALA A 393 13.56 -12.65 -9.69
N ALA A 394 14.67 -11.95 -9.52
CA ALA A 394 15.20 -11.55 -8.23
C ALA A 394 15.45 -10.03 -8.29
N ASN A 395 15.27 -9.34 -7.18
CA ASN A 395 15.47 -7.89 -7.12
C ASN A 395 15.98 -7.42 -5.77
N TYR A 396 16.53 -6.21 -5.81
CA TYR A 396 16.90 -5.41 -4.66
C TYR A 396 16.29 -4.02 -4.81
N ALA A 397 15.66 -3.52 -3.78
CA ALA A 397 15.02 -2.22 -3.77
C ALA A 397 15.49 -1.35 -2.61
N ILE A 398 15.53 -0.05 -2.86
CA ILE A 398 15.76 1.01 -1.90
C ILE A 398 14.56 1.94 -1.97
N SER A 399 13.91 2.18 -0.84
CA SER A 399 12.71 3.01 -0.75
C SER A 399 12.69 3.83 0.53
N ASP A 400 11.69 4.69 0.66
CA ASP A 400 11.43 5.41 1.91
C ASP A 400 11.15 4.46 3.10
N PHE A 401 10.79 3.21 2.82
CA PHE A 401 10.65 2.13 3.82
C PHE A 401 11.96 1.36 4.07
N GLY A 402 13.07 1.81 3.47
CA GLY A 402 14.40 1.22 3.58
C GLY A 402 14.72 0.21 2.47
N HIS A 403 15.60 -0.75 2.75
CA HIS A 403 16.10 -1.73 1.79
C HIS A 403 15.27 -3.01 1.82
N SER A 404 15.04 -3.63 0.67
CA SER A 404 14.34 -4.92 0.59
C SER A 404 14.86 -5.78 -0.56
N PHE A 405 14.69 -7.09 -0.39
CA PHE A 405 14.90 -8.08 -1.45
C PHE A 405 13.55 -8.59 -1.91
N GLY A 406 13.44 -8.96 -3.16
CA GLY A 406 12.24 -9.56 -3.70
C GLY A 406 12.58 -10.66 -4.69
N GLY A 407 11.59 -11.48 -4.97
CA GLY A 407 11.70 -12.55 -5.94
C GLY A 407 10.34 -12.94 -6.48
N ALA A 408 10.32 -13.46 -7.68
CA ALA A 408 9.12 -13.97 -8.30
C ALA A 408 9.41 -15.20 -9.15
N LEU A 409 8.46 -16.10 -9.16
CA LEU A 409 8.43 -17.22 -10.09
C LEU A 409 7.12 -17.17 -10.88
N ASN A 410 7.18 -17.49 -12.15
CA ASN A 410 6.02 -17.56 -13.02
C ASN A 410 6.10 -18.83 -13.88
N LEU A 411 5.18 -19.75 -13.64
CA LEU A 411 4.97 -20.96 -14.41
C LEU A 411 3.83 -20.71 -15.38
N HIS A 412 4.09 -20.59 -16.70
CA HIS A 412 3.10 -20.27 -17.72
C HIS A 412 3.10 -21.22 -18.91
N PRO A 413 2.93 -22.53 -18.69
CA PRO A 413 2.78 -23.47 -19.78
C PRO A 413 1.51 -23.19 -20.62
N LYS A 414 1.26 -24.04 -21.60
CA LYS A 414 0.04 -23.91 -22.40
C LYS A 414 -1.15 -24.40 -21.55
N GLY A 415 -2.14 -23.52 -21.34
CA GLY A 415 -3.40 -23.86 -20.69
C GLY A 415 -3.56 -23.36 -19.25
N PHE A 416 -2.49 -23.19 -18.48
CA PHE A 416 -2.54 -22.55 -17.16
C PHE A 416 -1.29 -21.74 -16.88
N SER A 417 -1.40 -20.79 -15.97
CA SER A 417 -0.27 -20.01 -15.48
C SER A 417 -0.43 -19.82 -13.97
N VAL A 418 0.65 -20.02 -13.24
CA VAL A 418 0.74 -19.82 -11.80
C VAL A 418 1.91 -18.90 -11.52
N PHE A 419 1.69 -17.88 -10.74
CA PHE A 419 2.77 -17.01 -10.29
C PHE A 419 2.74 -16.87 -8.77
N LEU A 420 3.93 -16.75 -8.21
CA LEU A 420 4.17 -16.48 -6.80
C LEU A 420 5.33 -15.49 -6.70
N GLY A 421 5.22 -14.50 -5.84
CA GLY A 421 6.30 -13.55 -5.66
C GLY A 421 6.15 -12.65 -4.44
N THR A 422 7.24 -12.00 -4.13
CA THR A 422 7.35 -10.98 -3.09
C THR A 422 8.18 -9.81 -3.60
N ASP A 423 7.77 -8.59 -3.28
CA ASP A 423 8.54 -7.37 -3.57
C ASP A 423 9.45 -6.99 -2.42
N SER A 424 9.06 -7.37 -1.22
CA SER A 424 9.72 -6.94 -0.01
C SER A 424 9.84 -8.13 0.94
N PHE A 425 11.03 -8.67 1.00
CA PHE A 425 11.47 -9.64 1.97
C PHE A 425 12.77 -9.13 2.61
N ARG A 426 12.78 -9.05 3.92
CA ARG A 426 14.01 -8.81 4.67
C ARG A 426 14.40 -10.09 5.37
N PRO A 427 15.59 -10.62 5.11
CA PRO A 427 16.08 -11.74 5.89
C PRO A 427 16.16 -11.33 7.36
N PHE A 428 15.70 -12.17 8.26
CA PHE A 428 15.85 -11.96 9.69
C PHE A 428 17.34 -12.05 10.04
N THR A 429 17.98 -10.87 10.18
CA THR A 429 19.43 -10.78 10.44
C THR A 429 19.73 -10.49 11.89
N SER A 430 18.74 -10.06 12.68
CA SER A 430 18.89 -9.84 14.10
C SER A 430 17.73 -10.45 14.88
N PHE A 431 18.07 -11.14 15.96
CA PHE A 431 17.12 -11.76 16.87
C PHE A 431 17.44 -11.32 18.29
N SER A 432 16.39 -11.19 19.11
CA SER A 432 16.54 -11.08 20.55
C SER A 432 17.08 -12.40 21.13
N PRO A 433 17.55 -12.39 22.41
CA PRO A 433 17.91 -13.62 23.11
C PRO A 433 16.78 -14.67 23.13
N ASN A 434 15.53 -14.22 23.04
CA ASN A 434 14.33 -15.07 22.99
C ASN A 434 13.87 -15.41 21.57
N MET A 435 14.74 -15.30 20.58
CA MET A 435 14.46 -15.61 19.16
C MET A 435 13.35 -14.75 18.51
N ILE A 436 13.04 -13.57 19.08
CA ILE A 436 12.10 -12.61 18.47
C ILE A 436 12.85 -11.87 17.35
N PRO A 437 12.37 -11.87 16.11
CA PRO A 437 12.97 -11.08 15.04
C PRO A 437 12.87 -9.59 15.34
N LEU A 438 13.99 -8.88 15.28
CA LEU A 438 14.08 -7.44 15.59
C LEU A 438 14.07 -6.55 14.35
N ASN A 439 14.00 -7.15 13.18
CA ASN A 439 14.01 -6.43 11.89
C ASN A 439 12.68 -5.73 11.60
N ASP A 440 12.70 -4.91 10.56
CA ASP A 440 11.51 -4.29 9.99
C ASP A 440 10.51 -5.34 9.49
N LEU A 441 9.22 -5.06 9.67
CA LEU A 441 8.14 -5.98 9.29
C LEU A 441 7.68 -5.80 7.83
N ASN A 442 8.56 -5.29 6.96
CA ASN A 442 8.23 -5.10 5.56
C ASN A 442 8.11 -6.44 4.86
N THR A 443 6.91 -6.77 4.46
CA THR A 443 6.62 -8.00 3.73
C THR A 443 5.48 -7.80 2.75
N ASN A 444 5.55 -8.48 1.62
CA ASN A 444 4.39 -8.71 0.79
C ASN A 444 4.43 -10.11 0.17
N LEU A 445 3.29 -10.63 -0.15
CA LEU A 445 3.14 -11.89 -0.85
C LEU A 445 2.08 -11.72 -1.94
N VAL A 446 2.41 -12.16 -3.15
CA VAL A 446 1.53 -12.12 -4.29
C VAL A 446 1.45 -13.50 -4.90
N PHE A 447 0.24 -14.01 -5.06
CA PHE A 447 -0.03 -15.31 -5.66
C PHE A 447 -1.21 -15.20 -6.63
N GLY A 448 -1.19 -15.97 -7.70
CA GLY A 448 -2.35 -16.07 -8.56
C GLY A 448 -2.23 -17.14 -9.64
N VAL A 449 -3.38 -17.47 -10.18
CA VAL A 449 -3.56 -18.46 -11.26
C VAL A 449 -4.39 -17.83 -12.36
N ASN A 450 -3.99 -18.06 -13.61
CA ASN A 450 -4.77 -17.69 -14.77
C ASN A 450 -4.64 -18.74 -15.89
N PHE A 451 -5.53 -18.68 -16.87
CA PHE A 451 -5.62 -19.64 -17.95
C PHE A 451 -5.28 -18.95 -19.29
N PRO A 452 -4.02 -19.06 -19.75
CA PRO A 452 -3.59 -18.47 -21.01
C PRO A 452 -4.16 -19.23 -22.21
N PHE A 453 -4.62 -18.49 -23.21
CA PHE A 453 -5.16 -19.01 -24.45
C PHE A 453 -4.59 -18.29 -25.70
N GLY A 454 -4.91 -18.80 -26.88
CA GLY A 454 -4.51 -18.20 -28.14
C GLY A 454 -3.04 -18.42 -28.51
N LYS A 455 -2.59 -17.72 -29.55
CA LYS A 455 -1.23 -17.82 -30.08
C LYS A 455 -0.23 -17.14 -29.15
N TYR A 456 0.95 -17.73 -28.98
CA TYR A 456 2.06 -17.12 -28.29
C TYR A 456 2.70 -16.02 -29.15
N ASN A 457 2.75 -14.82 -28.61
CA ASN A 457 3.38 -13.64 -29.22
C ASN A 457 4.53 -13.10 -28.35
N GLY A 458 5.09 -13.94 -27.48
CA GLY A 458 6.24 -13.59 -26.66
C GLY A 458 7.53 -13.57 -27.44
N ARG A 459 8.59 -13.16 -26.78
CA ARG A 459 9.93 -12.92 -27.35
C ARG A 459 10.63 -14.18 -27.83
N PHE A 460 10.21 -15.38 -27.40
CA PHE A 460 10.86 -16.65 -27.73
C PHE A 460 9.97 -17.57 -28.58
N PRO A 461 9.87 -17.33 -29.90
CA PRO A 461 9.06 -18.16 -30.78
C PRO A 461 9.54 -19.63 -30.79
N LYS A 462 8.65 -20.60 -31.04
CA LYS A 462 9.07 -21.98 -31.27
C LYS A 462 10.07 -22.01 -32.42
N LYS A 463 11.23 -22.66 -32.25
CA LYS A 463 12.05 -23.03 -33.39
C LYS A 463 11.16 -23.79 -34.37
N ILE A 464 11.01 -23.27 -35.58
CA ILE A 464 10.39 -24.01 -36.70
C ILE A 464 11.27 -25.24 -36.84
N LYS A 465 10.70 -26.44 -36.68
CA LYS A 465 11.43 -27.67 -37.04
C LYS A 465 11.74 -27.54 -38.51
N GLU A 466 13.02 -27.48 -38.89
CA GLU A 466 13.41 -27.57 -40.26
C GLU A 466 12.72 -28.81 -40.86
N PRO A 467 12.15 -28.75 -42.04
CA PRO A 467 11.56 -29.88 -42.68
C PRO A 467 12.66 -30.96 -42.76
N LYS A 468 12.34 -32.16 -42.26
CA LYS A 468 13.24 -33.29 -42.41
C LYS A 468 13.59 -33.39 -43.88
N LYS A 469 14.84 -33.16 -44.26
CA LYS A 469 15.32 -33.47 -45.62
C LYS A 469 14.91 -34.92 -45.87
N ASP A 470 14.03 -35.12 -46.82
CA ASP A 470 13.63 -36.46 -47.26
C ASP A 470 14.87 -37.21 -47.72
N LYS A 471 15.26 -38.24 -46.96
CA LYS A 471 16.25 -39.27 -47.37
C LYS A 471 15.57 -40.20 -48.38
N LYS A 472 15.13 -39.69 -49.52
CA LYS A 472 14.70 -40.47 -50.68
C LYS A 472 15.42 -39.95 -51.90
N SER A 473 16.63 -40.38 -52.13
CA SER A 473 17.21 -40.56 -53.45
C SER A 473 18.61 -41.22 -53.33
N LYS A 474 18.64 -42.45 -52.93
CA LYS A 474 19.77 -43.37 -53.21
C LYS A 474 19.25 -44.80 -53.16
N LYS A 475 18.43 -45.13 -54.13
CA LYS A 475 18.18 -46.50 -54.59
C LYS A 475 17.58 -46.36 -55.98
N ASP A 476 18.46 -46.20 -56.96
CA ASP A 476 18.28 -46.54 -58.34
C ASP A 476 19.59 -46.18 -59.06
N LYS A 477 20.56 -47.05 -58.91
CA LYS A 477 21.70 -47.27 -59.77
C LYS A 477 22.40 -48.57 -59.25
N ASP A 478 21.85 -49.65 -59.73
CA ASP A 478 22.58 -50.83 -60.18
C ASP A 478 21.61 -51.77 -60.96
#